data_215fbf795acf46531f44abd9039fdfbf
#
_entry.id   215fbf795acf46531f44abd9039fdfbf
#
_cell.length_a   1.000
_cell.length_b   1.000
_cell.length_c   1.000
_cell.angle_alpha   90.00
_cell.angle_beta   90.00
_cell.angle_gamma   90.00
#
_symmetry.space_group_name_H-M   'P 1'
#
loop_
_entity.id
_entity.type
_entity.pdbx_description
1 polymer ?
#
loop_
_entity_poly.entity_id
_entity_poly.type
_entity_poly.pdbx_seq_one_letter_code
_entity_poly.pdbx_strand_id
1 'polypeptide(L)'
;MGSTKEEIMTVALHLFAKNGYEAVSASQIAGVLGMTKGALYRHYENKRDIFLHIVKRMEQQDSEQARQNEVPEESIEKMPEEYQNVSVEDFVGYSKSMFEYWTEDDFASSFRKMLTLEQFRNEEMQKLYQQYLVSGPAEYVKDLFKNMKIENPEETAVKFYSNMFFYYSVYDGASDKVKVKCQFEHMLTEITEEIRNSNN
;
A
#
# COMPACT_ATOMS: atom_id res chain seq x y z
N MET A 1 -23.50 1.43 -8.56
CA MET A 1 -23.09 2.77 -9.03
C MET A 1 -22.60 3.53 -7.81
N GLY A 2 -21.33 3.94 -7.78
CA GLY A 2 -20.77 4.78 -6.72
C GLY A 2 -21.50 6.13 -6.68
N SER A 3 -21.43 6.85 -5.57
CA SER A 3 -21.93 8.23 -5.53
C SER A 3 -21.04 9.10 -6.43
N THR A 4 -21.58 10.18 -7.01
CA THR A 4 -20.79 11.12 -7.82
C THR A 4 -19.55 11.63 -7.08
N LYS A 5 -19.60 11.72 -5.74
CA LYS A 5 -18.47 12.08 -4.89
C LYS A 5 -17.34 11.05 -4.97
N GLU A 6 -17.67 9.77 -4.95
CA GLU A 6 -16.70 8.68 -5.06
C GLU A 6 -16.08 8.59 -6.47
N GLU A 7 -16.86 8.80 -7.50
CA GLU A 7 -16.35 8.86 -8.89
C GLU A 7 -15.35 10.00 -9.07
N ILE A 8 -15.63 11.19 -8.52
CA ILE A 8 -14.69 12.33 -8.55
C ILE A 8 -13.38 11.97 -7.85
N MET A 9 -13.45 11.35 -6.68
CA MET A 9 -12.28 10.93 -5.90
C MET A 9 -11.42 9.92 -6.66
N THR A 10 -12.03 8.90 -7.25
CA THR A 10 -11.34 7.85 -8.01
C THR A 10 -10.67 8.44 -9.26
N VAL A 11 -11.39 9.25 -10.05
CA VAL A 11 -10.81 9.92 -11.23
C VAL A 11 -9.67 10.86 -10.84
N ALA A 12 -9.82 11.60 -9.75
CA ALA A 12 -8.75 12.47 -9.24
C ALA A 12 -7.51 11.67 -8.87
N LEU A 13 -7.68 10.55 -8.14
CA LEU A 13 -6.58 9.66 -7.76
C LEU A 13 -5.85 9.10 -9.00
N HIS A 14 -6.56 8.62 -10.01
CA HIS A 14 -5.96 8.13 -11.25
C HIS A 14 -5.16 9.22 -11.98
N LEU A 15 -5.67 10.44 -12.01
CA LEU A 15 -4.96 11.55 -12.61
C LEU A 15 -3.71 11.93 -11.80
N PHE A 16 -3.80 11.94 -10.47
CA PHE A 16 -2.67 12.19 -9.59
C PHE A 16 -1.60 11.10 -9.70
N ALA A 17 -2.00 9.84 -9.78
CA ALA A 17 -1.10 8.70 -9.98
C ALA A 17 -0.34 8.75 -11.31
N LYS A 18 -0.97 9.31 -12.34
CA LYS A 18 -0.39 9.40 -13.69
C LYS A 18 0.48 10.63 -13.89
N ASN A 19 0.05 11.79 -13.38
CA ASN A 19 0.61 13.10 -13.75
C ASN A 19 1.27 13.83 -12.56
N GLY A 20 1.10 13.33 -11.35
CA GLY A 20 1.43 14.01 -10.11
C GLY A 20 0.31 14.93 -9.63
N TYR A 21 0.23 15.11 -8.30
CA TYR A 21 -0.82 15.92 -7.67
C TYR A 21 -0.78 17.37 -8.12
N GLU A 22 0.41 18.00 -8.16
CA GLU A 22 0.54 19.41 -8.48
C GLU A 22 0.13 19.73 -9.93
N ALA A 23 0.44 18.84 -10.87
CA ALA A 23 0.17 19.05 -12.29
C ALA A 23 -1.32 18.92 -12.66
N VAL A 24 -2.15 18.34 -11.79
CA VAL A 24 -3.57 18.10 -12.07
C VAL A 24 -4.43 19.23 -11.51
N SER A 25 -5.28 19.82 -12.35
CA SER A 25 -6.25 20.84 -11.97
C SER A 25 -7.65 20.27 -11.77
N ALA A 26 -8.47 20.94 -10.97
CA ALA A 26 -9.90 20.60 -10.81
C ALA A 26 -10.68 20.63 -12.14
N SER A 27 -10.25 21.46 -13.09
CA SER A 27 -10.86 21.50 -14.44
C SER A 27 -10.57 20.24 -15.25
N GLN A 28 -9.37 19.65 -15.11
CA GLN A 28 -9.04 18.37 -15.75
C GLN A 28 -9.85 17.23 -15.17
N ILE A 29 -9.99 17.18 -13.84
CA ILE A 29 -10.83 16.18 -13.15
C ILE A 29 -12.27 16.27 -13.63
N ALA A 30 -12.84 17.48 -13.60
CA ALA A 30 -14.20 17.73 -14.07
C ALA A 30 -14.37 17.37 -15.55
N GLY A 31 -13.39 17.69 -16.39
CA GLY A 31 -13.40 17.38 -17.83
C GLY A 31 -13.48 15.88 -18.13
N VAL A 32 -12.73 15.03 -17.39
CA VAL A 32 -12.81 13.57 -17.53
C VAL A 32 -14.19 13.04 -17.20
N LEU A 33 -14.87 13.66 -16.23
CA LEU A 33 -16.22 13.28 -15.80
C LEU A 33 -17.36 13.92 -16.63
N GLY A 34 -17.01 14.72 -17.64
CA GLY A 34 -18.02 15.43 -18.43
C GLY A 34 -18.82 16.47 -17.64
N MET A 35 -18.28 16.98 -16.53
CA MET A 35 -18.95 17.97 -15.68
C MET A 35 -18.21 19.32 -15.70
N THR A 36 -18.89 20.37 -15.22
CA THR A 36 -18.25 21.67 -15.03
C THR A 36 -17.44 21.70 -13.74
N LYS A 37 -16.40 22.55 -13.67
CA LYS A 37 -15.65 22.81 -12.43
C LYS A 37 -16.56 23.24 -11.27
N GLY A 38 -17.61 24.03 -11.57
CA GLY A 38 -18.60 24.42 -10.56
C GLY A 38 -19.43 23.25 -10.03
N ALA A 39 -19.75 22.26 -10.88
CA ALA A 39 -20.44 21.03 -10.44
C ALA A 39 -19.53 20.17 -9.54
N LEU A 40 -18.24 20.06 -9.85
CA LEU A 40 -17.27 19.38 -9.01
C LEU A 40 -17.19 20.01 -7.61
N TYR A 41 -17.17 21.32 -7.54
CA TYR A 41 -17.09 22.08 -6.27
C TYR A 41 -18.38 22.08 -5.43
N ARG A 42 -19.45 21.46 -5.90
CA ARG A 42 -20.61 21.12 -5.04
C ARG A 42 -20.35 19.88 -4.18
N HIS A 43 -19.38 19.05 -4.54
CA HIS A 43 -19.03 17.82 -3.85
C HIS A 43 -17.77 17.95 -2.98
N TYR A 44 -16.84 18.83 -3.38
CA TYR A 44 -15.56 19.06 -2.71
C TYR A 44 -15.24 20.55 -2.71
N GLU A 45 -14.71 21.06 -1.62
CA GLU A 45 -14.38 22.48 -1.51
C GLU A 45 -13.27 22.91 -2.47
N ASN A 46 -12.26 22.08 -2.65
CA ASN A 46 -11.10 22.34 -3.50
C ASN A 46 -10.35 21.02 -3.82
N LYS A 47 -9.26 21.10 -4.61
CA LYS A 47 -8.41 19.94 -4.94
C LYS A 47 -7.81 19.29 -3.70
N ARG A 48 -7.45 20.09 -2.70
CA ARG A 48 -6.93 19.60 -1.42
C ARG A 48 -7.95 18.78 -0.66
N ASP A 49 -9.20 19.15 -0.66
CA ASP A 49 -10.29 18.40 -0.03
C ASP A 49 -10.48 17.03 -0.69
N ILE A 50 -10.36 16.94 -2.01
CA ILE A 50 -10.35 15.65 -2.72
C ILE A 50 -9.19 14.78 -2.23
N PHE A 51 -7.98 15.32 -2.13
CA PHE A 51 -6.81 14.60 -1.65
C PHE A 51 -6.99 14.07 -0.22
N LEU A 52 -7.53 14.88 0.69
CA LEU A 52 -7.80 14.45 2.07
C LEU A 52 -8.82 13.31 2.14
N HIS A 53 -9.82 13.33 1.23
CA HIS A 53 -10.77 12.22 1.14
C HIS A 53 -10.12 10.95 0.56
N ILE A 54 -9.17 11.08 -0.36
CA ILE A 54 -8.36 9.94 -0.86
C ILE A 54 -7.58 9.33 0.30
N VAL A 55 -6.86 10.13 1.09
CA VAL A 55 -6.11 9.64 2.26
C VAL A 55 -7.02 8.93 3.25
N LYS A 56 -8.15 9.57 3.60
CA LYS A 56 -9.14 8.98 4.51
C LYS A 56 -9.72 7.65 3.99
N ARG A 57 -9.96 7.55 2.68
CA ARG A 57 -10.43 6.30 2.06
C ARG A 57 -9.35 5.22 2.13
N MET A 58 -8.08 5.60 1.93
CA MET A 58 -6.95 4.68 2.06
C MET A 58 -6.84 4.14 3.49
N GLU A 59 -6.94 5.00 4.51
CA GLU A 59 -6.96 4.60 5.92
C GLU A 59 -8.07 3.57 6.21
N GLN A 60 -9.27 3.80 5.67
CA GLN A 60 -10.39 2.87 5.82
C GLN A 60 -10.13 1.52 5.14
N GLN A 61 -9.58 1.53 3.92
CA GLN A 61 -9.25 0.30 3.20
C GLN A 61 -8.12 -0.47 3.89
N ASP A 62 -7.12 0.22 4.42
CA ASP A 62 -6.03 -0.38 5.16
C ASP A 62 -6.54 -1.08 6.43
N SER A 63 -7.43 -0.42 7.18
CA SER A 63 -8.11 -1.03 8.33
C SER A 63 -9.00 -2.23 7.94
N GLU A 64 -9.67 -2.18 6.80
CA GLU A 64 -10.45 -3.31 6.28
C GLU A 64 -9.55 -4.48 5.87
N GLN A 65 -8.41 -4.20 5.22
CA GLN A 65 -7.41 -5.22 4.86
C GLN A 65 -6.78 -5.86 6.09
N ALA A 66 -6.43 -5.09 7.10
CA ALA A 66 -5.91 -5.60 8.36
C ALA A 66 -6.90 -6.58 9.00
N ARG A 67 -8.19 -6.23 9.08
CA ARG A 67 -9.25 -7.10 9.62
C ARG A 67 -9.46 -8.38 8.81
N GLN A 68 -9.46 -8.28 7.48
CA GLN A 68 -9.66 -9.45 6.60
C GLN A 68 -8.53 -10.46 6.67
N ASN A 69 -7.31 -9.99 6.93
CA ASN A 69 -6.13 -10.84 7.07
C ASN A 69 -5.84 -11.19 8.54
N GLU A 70 -6.76 -10.88 9.46
CA GLU A 70 -6.59 -11.09 10.91
C GLU A 70 -5.32 -10.42 11.47
N VAL A 71 -4.91 -9.31 10.82
CA VAL A 71 -3.73 -8.54 11.18
C VAL A 71 -4.15 -7.36 12.06
N PRO A 72 -3.50 -7.12 13.20
CA PRO A 72 -3.86 -6.04 14.09
C PRO A 72 -3.61 -4.65 13.52
N GLU A 73 -4.53 -3.72 13.78
CA GLU A 73 -4.41 -2.30 13.42
C GLU A 73 -3.47 -1.53 14.37
N GLU A 74 -3.18 -2.06 15.57
CA GLU A 74 -2.36 -1.43 16.60
C GLU A 74 -0.97 -2.09 16.72
N SER A 75 -0.05 -1.42 17.43
CA SER A 75 1.28 -1.97 17.70
C SER A 75 1.19 -3.35 18.37
N ILE A 76 2.06 -4.25 17.97
CA ILE A 76 2.15 -5.66 18.44
C ILE A 76 2.14 -5.80 19.98
N GLU A 77 2.63 -4.80 20.71
CA GLU A 77 2.64 -4.80 22.19
C GLU A 77 1.24 -4.75 22.82
N LYS A 78 0.21 -4.35 22.07
CA LYS A 78 -1.19 -4.26 22.51
C LYS A 78 -2.10 -5.36 21.96
N MET A 79 -1.53 -6.32 21.24
CA MET A 79 -2.27 -7.39 20.59
C MET A 79 -2.83 -8.41 21.55
N PRO A 80 -4.05 -8.94 21.30
CA PRO A 80 -4.52 -10.16 21.92
C PRO A 80 -3.54 -11.34 21.70
N GLU A 81 -3.47 -12.25 22.66
CA GLU A 81 -2.57 -13.43 22.61
C GLU A 81 -2.71 -14.27 21.33
N GLU A 82 -3.85 -14.22 20.67
CA GLU A 82 -4.15 -14.92 19.41
C GLU A 82 -3.21 -14.52 18.27
N TYR A 83 -2.71 -13.27 18.25
CA TYR A 83 -1.80 -12.77 17.21
C TYR A 83 -0.31 -12.99 17.51
N GLN A 84 0.01 -13.51 18.70
CA GLN A 84 1.39 -13.84 19.08
C GLN A 84 1.92 -15.13 18.44
N ASN A 85 1.05 -15.88 17.73
CA ASN A 85 1.35 -17.16 17.13
C ASN A 85 1.23 -17.18 15.60
N VAL A 86 1.58 -16.07 14.92
CA VAL A 86 1.60 -16.05 13.45
C VAL A 86 2.61 -17.06 12.94
N SER A 87 2.16 -18.02 12.16
CA SER A 87 3.03 -19.02 11.52
C SER A 87 3.78 -18.43 10.32
N VAL A 88 4.82 -19.12 9.86
CA VAL A 88 5.51 -18.74 8.62
C VAL A 88 4.55 -18.85 7.43
N GLU A 89 3.63 -19.79 7.44
CA GLU A 89 2.59 -19.99 6.43
C GLU A 89 1.62 -18.81 6.35
N ASP A 90 1.16 -18.33 7.51
CA ASP A 90 0.28 -17.15 7.61
C ASP A 90 1.00 -15.89 7.11
N PHE A 91 2.27 -15.73 7.48
CA PHE A 91 3.12 -14.64 6.98
C PHE A 91 3.26 -14.67 5.44
N VAL A 92 3.46 -15.82 4.84
CA VAL A 92 3.54 -15.99 3.37
C VAL A 92 2.20 -15.63 2.73
N GLY A 93 1.09 -16.13 3.27
CA GLY A 93 -0.26 -15.81 2.79
C GLY A 93 -0.55 -14.31 2.84
N TYR A 94 -0.27 -13.69 3.97
CA TYR A 94 -0.39 -12.24 4.15
C TYR A 94 0.48 -11.44 3.15
N SER A 95 1.73 -11.85 2.98
CA SER A 95 2.66 -11.18 2.06
C SER A 95 2.18 -11.22 0.61
N LYS A 96 1.60 -12.34 0.17
CA LYS A 96 0.98 -12.47 -1.16
C LYS A 96 -0.23 -11.56 -1.30
N SER A 97 -1.12 -11.56 -0.31
CA SER A 97 -2.30 -10.70 -0.28
C SER A 97 -1.91 -9.22 -0.34
N MET A 98 -0.91 -8.80 0.42
CA MET A 98 -0.40 -7.42 0.40
C MET A 98 0.26 -7.05 -0.93
N PHE A 99 1.00 -7.97 -1.55
CA PHE A 99 1.56 -7.74 -2.87
C PHE A 99 0.46 -7.51 -3.91
N GLU A 100 -0.57 -8.34 -3.93
CA GLU A 100 -1.73 -8.19 -4.82
C GLU A 100 -2.49 -6.89 -4.55
N TYR A 101 -2.74 -6.58 -3.29
CA TYR A 101 -3.40 -5.34 -2.89
C TYR A 101 -2.66 -4.10 -3.41
N TRP A 102 -1.36 -4.00 -3.16
CA TRP A 102 -0.57 -2.84 -3.60
C TRP A 102 -0.28 -2.80 -5.09
N THR A 103 -0.47 -3.89 -5.84
CA THR A 103 -0.20 -3.94 -7.29
C THR A 103 -1.43 -4.01 -8.16
N GLU A 104 -2.52 -4.67 -7.71
CA GLU A 104 -3.70 -4.99 -8.52
C GLU A 104 -4.97 -4.26 -8.06
N ASP A 105 -5.11 -3.93 -6.76
CA ASP A 105 -6.22 -3.08 -6.35
C ASP A 105 -6.09 -1.69 -6.99
N ASP A 106 -7.14 -1.25 -7.66
CA ASP A 106 -7.13 -0.03 -8.47
C ASP A 106 -6.85 1.21 -7.60
N PHE A 107 -7.44 1.27 -6.41
CA PHE A 107 -7.26 2.41 -5.52
C PHE A 107 -5.89 2.39 -4.82
N ALA A 108 -5.51 1.27 -4.22
CA ALA A 108 -4.24 1.13 -3.50
C ALA A 108 -3.03 1.30 -4.44
N SER A 109 -3.05 0.67 -5.62
CA SER A 109 -1.97 0.82 -6.60
C SER A 109 -1.83 2.24 -7.12
N SER A 110 -2.96 2.93 -7.35
CA SER A 110 -2.96 4.34 -7.76
C SER A 110 -2.49 5.26 -6.63
N PHE A 111 -2.88 5.00 -5.38
CA PHE A 111 -2.40 5.74 -4.22
C PHE A 111 -0.88 5.60 -4.05
N ARG A 112 -0.34 4.38 -4.13
CA ARG A 112 1.09 4.11 -4.11
C ARG A 112 1.84 4.88 -5.21
N LYS A 113 1.36 4.84 -6.45
CA LYS A 113 1.96 5.56 -7.59
C LYS A 113 1.95 7.07 -7.38
N MET A 114 0.85 7.63 -6.89
CA MET A 114 0.74 9.05 -6.57
C MET A 114 1.81 9.45 -5.53
N LEU A 115 1.91 8.72 -4.42
CA LEU A 115 2.90 9.00 -3.38
C LEU A 115 4.34 8.86 -3.89
N THR A 116 4.60 7.85 -4.75
CA THR A 116 5.91 7.66 -5.39
C THR A 116 6.33 8.86 -6.22
N LEU A 117 5.40 9.50 -6.96
CA LEU A 117 5.70 10.68 -7.75
C LEU A 117 5.93 11.94 -6.91
N GLU A 118 5.25 12.05 -5.77
CA GLU A 118 5.18 13.29 -4.98
C GLU A 118 6.12 13.31 -3.76
N GLN A 119 6.73 12.19 -3.39
CA GLN A 119 7.57 12.08 -2.19
C GLN A 119 8.71 13.11 -2.10
N PHE A 120 9.21 13.59 -3.24
CA PHE A 120 10.30 14.58 -3.30
C PHE A 120 9.83 16.02 -3.47
N ARG A 121 8.52 16.25 -3.63
CA ARG A 121 7.93 17.55 -3.93
C ARG A 121 7.13 18.13 -2.79
N ASN A 122 6.64 17.28 -1.89
CA ASN A 122 5.71 17.67 -0.84
C ASN A 122 6.03 16.88 0.44
N GLU A 123 6.31 17.60 1.53
CA GLU A 123 6.68 16.99 2.82
C GLU A 123 5.58 16.10 3.41
N GLU A 124 4.31 16.49 3.26
CA GLU A 124 3.19 15.68 3.72
C GLU A 124 3.10 14.36 2.95
N MET A 125 3.23 14.40 1.62
CA MET A 125 3.22 13.20 0.80
C MET A 125 4.46 12.34 1.02
N GLN A 126 5.61 12.94 1.35
CA GLN A 126 6.78 12.21 1.79
C GLN A 126 6.52 11.44 3.09
N LYS A 127 5.84 12.06 4.07
CA LYS A 127 5.46 11.38 5.32
C LYS A 127 4.51 10.21 5.07
N LEU A 128 3.49 10.42 4.23
CA LEU A 128 2.57 9.35 3.82
C LEU A 128 3.30 8.23 3.06
N TYR A 129 4.22 8.58 2.17
CA TYR A 129 5.05 7.61 1.47
C TYR A 129 5.87 6.75 2.44
N GLN A 130 6.51 7.36 3.44
CA GLN A 130 7.23 6.62 4.47
C GLN A 130 6.28 5.73 5.29
N GLN A 131 5.15 6.26 5.71
CA GLN A 131 4.16 5.55 6.52
C GLN A 131 3.59 4.31 5.81
N TYR A 132 3.19 4.45 4.54
CA TYR A 132 2.50 3.38 3.82
C TYR A 132 3.43 2.44 3.05
N LEU A 133 4.62 2.90 2.65
CA LEU A 133 5.42 2.19 1.64
C LEU A 133 6.89 1.93 2.05
N VAL A 134 7.40 2.51 3.12
CA VAL A 134 8.82 2.35 3.49
C VAL A 134 8.98 1.98 4.95
N SER A 135 9.10 2.97 5.84
CA SER A 135 9.39 2.74 7.26
C SER A 135 8.24 2.05 7.99
N GLY A 136 7.00 2.41 7.71
CA GLY A 136 5.84 1.79 8.35
C GLY A 136 5.79 0.27 8.14
N PRO A 137 5.73 -0.22 6.89
CA PRO A 137 5.74 -1.67 6.64
C PRO A 137 7.02 -2.38 7.11
N ALA A 138 8.19 -1.75 7.00
CA ALA A 138 9.44 -2.35 7.47
C ALA A 138 9.44 -2.55 9.00
N GLU A 139 8.96 -1.56 9.77
CA GLU A 139 8.79 -1.67 11.22
C GLU A 139 7.77 -2.75 11.58
N TYR A 140 6.64 -2.81 10.86
CA TYR A 140 5.63 -3.83 11.06
C TYR A 140 6.22 -5.26 10.87
N VAL A 141 6.93 -5.50 9.77
CA VAL A 141 7.56 -6.81 9.51
C VAL A 141 8.61 -7.15 10.56
N LYS A 142 9.41 -6.17 10.99
CA LYS A 142 10.39 -6.35 12.07
C LYS A 142 9.71 -6.82 13.36
N ASP A 143 8.62 -6.16 13.76
CA ASP A 143 7.91 -6.51 14.98
C ASP A 143 7.22 -7.88 14.87
N LEU A 144 6.69 -8.22 13.69
CA LEU A 144 6.18 -9.55 13.41
C LEU A 144 7.27 -10.62 13.57
N PHE A 145 8.46 -10.40 13.00
CA PHE A 145 9.59 -11.31 13.08
C PHE A 145 10.13 -11.47 14.52
N LYS A 146 10.09 -10.40 15.32
CA LYS A 146 10.39 -10.51 16.77
C LYS A 146 9.43 -11.48 17.47
N ASN A 147 8.12 -11.38 17.19
CA ASN A 147 7.12 -12.27 17.79
C ASN A 147 7.30 -13.71 17.34
N MET A 148 7.64 -13.93 16.10
CA MET A 148 8.00 -15.24 15.54
C MET A 148 9.34 -15.76 16.06
N LYS A 149 10.06 -14.99 16.90
CA LYS A 149 11.40 -15.31 17.46
C LYS A 149 12.47 -15.58 16.39
N ILE A 150 12.36 -14.89 15.26
CA ILE A 150 13.32 -14.99 14.17
C ILE A 150 14.64 -14.35 14.61
N GLU A 151 15.76 -14.99 14.29
CA GLU A 151 17.08 -14.44 14.55
C GLU A 151 17.31 -13.16 13.72
N ASN A 152 17.91 -12.13 14.34
CA ASN A 152 18.16 -10.82 13.72
C ASN A 152 16.94 -10.21 13.02
N PRO A 153 15.80 -10.02 13.72
CA PRO A 153 14.52 -9.68 13.12
C PRO A 153 14.55 -8.38 12.31
N GLU A 154 15.35 -7.40 12.71
CA GLU A 154 15.51 -6.13 12.02
C GLU A 154 16.19 -6.29 10.64
N GLU A 155 17.31 -7.02 10.59
CA GLU A 155 18.02 -7.29 9.34
C GLU A 155 17.19 -8.15 8.39
N THR A 156 16.54 -9.18 8.92
CA THR A 156 15.67 -10.09 8.15
C THR A 156 14.45 -9.35 7.61
N ALA A 157 13.86 -8.43 8.38
CA ALA A 157 12.75 -7.60 7.93
C ALA A 157 13.17 -6.66 6.79
N VAL A 158 14.32 -6.02 6.90
CA VAL A 158 14.86 -5.17 5.82
C VAL A 158 15.13 -5.99 4.57
N LYS A 159 15.75 -7.18 4.70
CA LYS A 159 15.99 -8.09 3.57
C LYS A 159 14.69 -8.49 2.88
N PHE A 160 13.68 -8.89 3.65
CA PHE A 160 12.38 -9.29 3.12
C PHE A 160 11.68 -8.11 2.44
N TYR A 161 11.51 -6.99 3.16
CA TYR A 161 10.68 -5.90 2.68
C TYR A 161 11.32 -5.15 1.51
N SER A 162 12.64 -5.04 1.45
CA SER A 162 13.33 -4.44 0.29
C SER A 162 13.08 -5.23 -1.00
N ASN A 163 13.02 -6.56 -0.93
CA ASN A 163 12.63 -7.39 -2.08
C ASN A 163 11.16 -7.16 -2.47
N MET A 164 10.24 -7.19 -1.51
CA MET A 164 8.82 -6.93 -1.77
C MET A 164 8.62 -5.56 -2.42
N PHE A 165 9.27 -4.54 -1.88
CA PHE A 165 9.22 -3.18 -2.40
C PHE A 165 9.80 -3.08 -3.83
N PHE A 166 10.91 -3.78 -4.11
CA PHE A 166 11.48 -3.88 -5.46
C PHE A 166 10.49 -4.49 -6.45
N TYR A 167 9.79 -5.55 -6.05
CA TYR A 167 8.82 -6.22 -6.92
C TYR A 167 7.60 -5.36 -7.25
N TYR A 168 7.22 -4.36 -6.46
CA TYR A 168 6.22 -3.38 -6.87
C TYR A 168 6.62 -2.63 -8.14
N SER A 169 7.87 -2.18 -8.22
CA SER A 169 8.40 -1.47 -9.39
C SER A 169 8.55 -2.40 -10.60
N VAL A 170 9.00 -3.64 -10.38
CA VAL A 170 9.09 -4.66 -11.43
C VAL A 170 7.70 -4.95 -12.01
N TYR A 171 6.71 -5.13 -11.13
CA TYR A 171 5.33 -5.38 -11.53
C TYR A 171 4.75 -4.23 -12.36
N ASP A 172 4.94 -2.98 -11.94
CA ASP A 172 4.42 -1.82 -12.67
C ASP A 172 4.96 -1.73 -14.10
N GLY A 173 6.23 -2.02 -14.29
CA GLY A 173 6.91 -1.95 -15.61
C GLY A 173 6.73 -3.19 -16.50
N ALA A 174 6.25 -4.30 -15.94
CA ALA A 174 6.21 -5.57 -16.67
C ALA A 174 5.04 -5.67 -17.66
N SER A 175 5.32 -6.24 -18.83
CA SER A 175 4.29 -6.69 -19.79
C SER A 175 3.66 -8.03 -19.39
N ASP A 176 4.42 -8.91 -18.74
CA ASP A 176 3.97 -10.21 -18.22
C ASP A 176 3.88 -10.16 -16.70
N LYS A 177 2.70 -9.81 -16.19
CA LYS A 177 2.38 -9.70 -14.77
C LYS A 177 2.40 -11.06 -14.05
N VAL A 178 1.99 -12.11 -14.75
CA VAL A 178 1.96 -13.49 -14.21
C VAL A 178 3.38 -13.94 -13.88
N LYS A 179 4.31 -13.71 -14.79
CA LYS A 179 5.72 -14.05 -14.57
C LYS A 179 6.28 -13.33 -13.35
N VAL A 180 5.97 -12.05 -13.16
CA VAL A 180 6.44 -11.28 -11.99
C VAL A 180 5.87 -11.83 -10.70
N LYS A 181 4.59 -12.21 -10.66
CA LYS A 181 3.97 -12.87 -9.50
C LYS A 181 4.68 -14.18 -9.16
N CYS A 182 4.94 -15.04 -10.15
CA CYS A 182 5.68 -16.29 -9.93
C CYS A 182 7.11 -16.02 -9.38
N GLN A 183 7.80 -14.99 -9.87
CA GLN A 183 9.12 -14.62 -9.37
C GLN A 183 9.05 -14.11 -7.92
N PHE A 184 8.05 -13.30 -7.60
CA PHE A 184 7.81 -12.84 -6.24
C PHE A 184 7.51 -14.00 -5.28
N GLU A 185 6.66 -14.95 -5.68
CA GLU A 185 6.35 -16.14 -4.89
C GLU A 185 7.57 -17.04 -4.68
N HIS A 186 8.43 -17.17 -5.67
CA HIS A 186 9.68 -17.90 -5.54
C HIS A 186 10.61 -17.24 -4.53
N MET A 187 10.78 -15.92 -4.61
CA MET A 187 11.55 -15.14 -3.63
C MET A 187 11.01 -15.33 -2.19
N LEU A 188 9.67 -15.30 -2.02
CA LEU A 188 9.06 -15.56 -0.73
C LEU A 188 9.42 -16.95 -0.18
N THR A 189 9.39 -17.95 -1.05
CA THR A 189 9.74 -19.33 -0.66
C THR A 189 11.19 -19.41 -0.20
N GLU A 190 12.14 -18.83 -0.95
CA GLU A 190 13.55 -18.82 -0.59
C GLU A 190 13.80 -18.15 0.77
N ILE A 191 13.23 -16.95 0.99
CA ILE A 191 13.38 -16.23 2.26
C ILE A 191 12.78 -17.02 3.44
N THR A 192 11.62 -17.64 3.24
CA THR A 192 10.98 -18.41 4.31
C THR A 192 11.71 -19.70 4.64
N GLU A 193 12.36 -20.34 3.67
CA GLU A 193 13.26 -21.47 3.92
C GLU A 193 14.52 -21.06 4.71
N GLU A 194 15.11 -19.90 4.40
CA GLU A 194 16.22 -19.34 5.18
C GLU A 194 15.78 -19.09 6.64
N ILE A 195 14.61 -18.47 6.85
CA ILE A 195 14.04 -18.22 8.18
C ILE A 195 13.86 -19.53 8.96
N ARG A 196 13.31 -20.57 8.36
CA ARG A 196 13.13 -21.87 9.01
C ARG A 196 14.44 -22.52 9.39
N ASN A 197 15.44 -22.43 8.51
CA ASN A 197 16.76 -23.06 8.74
C ASN A 197 17.56 -22.32 9.82
N SER A 198 17.35 -21.02 10.00
CA SER A 198 18.02 -20.22 11.04
C SER A 198 17.45 -20.44 12.44
N ASN A 199 16.21 -20.94 12.54
CA ASN A 199 15.53 -21.20 13.81
C ASN A 199 15.66 -22.65 14.32
N ASN A 200 16.35 -23.54 13.58
CA ASN A 200 16.68 -24.90 13.95
C ASN A 200 18.13 -25.06 14.39
#